data_5e8e3c3ae1a3485a1bb573dea607b860
#
_entry.id   5e8e3c3ae1a3485a1bb573dea607b860
#
_cell.length_a   1.000
_cell.length_b   1.000
_cell.length_c   1.000
_cell.angle_alpha   90.00
_cell.angle_beta   90.00
_cell.angle_gamma   90.00
#
_symmetry.space_group_name_H-M   'P 1'
#
loop_
_entity.id
_entity.type
_entity.pdbx_description
1 polymer ?
#
loop_
_entity_poly.entity_id
_entity_poly.type
_entity_poly.pdbx_seq_one_letter_code
_entity_poly.pdbx_strand_id
1 'polypeptide(L)'
;IYPLIRQPSLSYPYVIDPDSARFIRQARLILDTGKLPAVDFMRWQPIGRRSAEQLTLHSYLLAHLYRIVRILWPQCSLELFAALSPVLVSACCWLVLYLVINELLGSSVALLSLNIVVVMPLMVARTVVGYADRDATSLLLGLGMYYFYLRACHHPSKVRFIYQLISGSIGGVLALTWHGVGLFVIVVICAEWVRFIFIGYRRADFIAYVIWLIPYLLCLSLKKSVYFPFTTSFSLIAAGVPFLFLVVISIYFVISSSNRLVALSSLYGRVSIGTSISLVCMVGISLCAIWFFAYRAHGDVDPLSTIT
;
A
#
# COMPACT_ATOMS: atom_id res chain seq x y z
N ILE A 1 -14.15 21.14 7.48
CA ILE A 1 -15.38 21.96 7.29
C ILE A 1 -16.01 21.68 5.94
N TYR A 2 -15.26 21.73 4.84
CA TYR A 2 -15.77 21.57 3.47
C TYR A 2 -16.57 20.27 3.22
N PRO A 3 -16.15 19.07 3.66
CA PRO A 3 -16.94 17.85 3.52
C PRO A 3 -18.22 17.87 4.37
N LEU A 4 -18.23 18.58 5.50
CA LEU A 4 -19.39 18.69 6.38
C LEU A 4 -20.47 19.61 5.82
N ILE A 5 -20.09 20.67 5.12
CA ILE A 5 -21.03 21.62 4.51
C ILE A 5 -21.85 20.94 3.39
N ARG A 6 -21.29 19.94 2.72
CA ARG A 6 -21.98 19.22 1.63
C ARG A 6 -22.99 18.18 2.10
N GLN A 7 -23.04 17.87 3.41
CA GLN A 7 -24.01 16.96 3.97
C GLN A 7 -25.16 17.77 4.61
N PRO A 8 -26.34 17.79 4.01
CA PRO A 8 -27.45 18.64 4.47
C PRO A 8 -28.05 18.21 5.81
N SER A 9 -27.76 17.01 6.31
CA SER A 9 -28.17 16.63 7.65
C SER A 9 -27.26 15.58 8.27
N LEU A 10 -26.56 15.98 9.32
CA LEU A 10 -25.80 15.08 10.21
C LEU A 10 -26.70 14.28 11.17
N SER A 11 -28.00 14.57 11.20
CA SER A 11 -28.96 13.86 12.03
C SER A 11 -29.23 12.43 11.54
N TYR A 12 -28.91 12.13 10.29
CA TYR A 12 -28.98 10.79 9.70
C TYR A 12 -27.67 10.49 8.95
N PRO A 13 -26.80 9.62 9.48
CA PRO A 13 -25.56 9.26 8.84
C PRO A 13 -25.85 8.37 7.63
N TYR A 14 -25.99 9.01 6.47
CA TYR A 14 -26.10 8.28 5.22
C TYR A 14 -24.78 7.63 4.86
N VAL A 15 -24.83 6.35 4.56
CA VAL A 15 -23.75 5.62 3.92
C VAL A 15 -23.97 5.72 2.43
N ILE A 16 -23.07 6.40 1.73
CA ILE A 16 -23.24 6.76 0.32
C ILE A 16 -22.83 5.61 -0.61
N ASP A 17 -21.98 4.71 -0.12
CA ASP A 17 -21.34 3.68 -0.94
C ASP A 17 -21.63 2.27 -0.41
N PRO A 18 -21.90 1.27 -1.30
CA PRO A 18 -22.17 -0.12 -0.89
C PRO A 18 -20.98 -0.77 -0.14
N ASP A 19 -19.74 -0.42 -0.49
CA ASP A 19 -18.57 -0.94 0.21
C ASP A 19 -18.48 -0.41 1.63
N SER A 20 -18.85 0.86 1.85
CA SER A 20 -18.96 1.47 3.18
C SER A 20 -19.98 0.71 4.06
N ALA A 21 -21.15 0.39 3.53
CA ALA A 21 -22.17 -0.40 4.23
C ALA A 21 -21.63 -1.78 4.65
N ARG A 22 -20.87 -2.42 3.77
CA ARG A 22 -20.20 -3.69 4.05
C ARG A 22 -19.21 -3.57 5.21
N PHE A 23 -18.32 -2.55 5.22
CA PHE A 23 -17.34 -2.36 6.28
C PHE A 23 -18.00 -2.08 7.63
N ILE A 24 -19.07 -1.29 7.65
CA ILE A 24 -19.86 -1.01 8.86
C ILE A 24 -20.50 -2.32 9.38
N ARG A 25 -21.13 -3.11 8.51
CA ARG A 25 -21.70 -4.40 8.88
C ARG A 25 -20.65 -5.35 9.45
N GLN A 26 -19.48 -5.44 8.81
CA GLN A 26 -18.37 -6.26 9.31
C GLN A 26 -17.84 -5.74 10.66
N ALA A 27 -17.72 -4.42 10.83
CA ALA A 27 -17.34 -3.83 12.11
C ALA A 27 -18.36 -4.14 13.22
N ARG A 28 -19.67 -4.12 12.93
CA ARG A 28 -20.71 -4.53 13.86
C ARG A 28 -20.56 -5.99 14.27
N LEU A 29 -20.37 -6.90 13.31
CA LEU A 29 -20.12 -8.31 13.61
C LEU A 29 -18.90 -8.51 14.52
N ILE A 30 -17.80 -7.76 14.28
CA ILE A 30 -16.61 -7.79 15.14
C ILE A 30 -16.91 -7.27 16.54
N LEU A 31 -17.73 -6.23 16.67
CA LEU A 31 -18.15 -5.71 17.99
C LEU A 31 -18.98 -6.73 18.78
N ASP A 32 -19.88 -7.43 18.10
CA ASP A 32 -20.82 -8.37 18.71
C ASP A 32 -20.16 -9.72 19.03
N THR A 33 -19.34 -10.25 18.14
CA THR A 33 -18.79 -11.63 18.21
C THR A 33 -17.29 -11.70 18.39
N GLY A 34 -16.59 -10.57 18.34
CA GLY A 34 -15.12 -10.48 18.45
C GLY A 34 -14.38 -10.81 17.13
N LYS A 35 -15.01 -11.44 16.17
CA LYS A 35 -14.38 -11.88 14.91
C LYS A 35 -15.38 -11.93 13.74
N LEU A 36 -14.84 -11.95 12.53
CA LEU A 36 -15.66 -12.21 11.35
C LEU A 36 -15.94 -13.71 11.19
N PRO A 37 -17.13 -14.08 10.66
CA PRO A 37 -17.44 -15.47 10.35
C PRO A 37 -16.49 -16.03 9.29
N ALA A 38 -16.21 -17.33 9.30
CA ALA A 38 -15.36 -17.98 8.32
C ALA A 38 -15.87 -17.80 6.88
N VAL A 39 -17.20 -17.86 6.72
CA VAL A 39 -17.90 -17.60 5.45
C VAL A 39 -18.97 -16.54 5.71
N ASP A 40 -18.98 -15.51 4.90
CA ASP A 40 -19.98 -14.45 4.92
C ASP A 40 -21.08 -14.76 3.87
N PHE A 41 -22.16 -15.36 4.31
CA PHE A 41 -23.30 -15.73 3.46
C PHE A 41 -24.12 -14.55 2.97
N MET A 42 -23.95 -13.36 3.53
CA MET A 42 -24.58 -12.13 3.02
C MET A 42 -23.88 -11.59 1.76
N ARG A 43 -22.77 -12.23 1.35
CA ARG A 43 -22.04 -11.92 0.12
C ARG A 43 -22.05 -13.13 -0.80
N TRP A 44 -22.39 -12.91 -2.09
CA TRP A 44 -22.41 -13.95 -3.12
C TRP A 44 -23.37 -15.11 -2.75
N GLN A 45 -24.58 -14.77 -2.41
CA GLN A 45 -25.61 -15.78 -2.13
C GLN A 45 -25.87 -16.66 -3.37
N PRO A 46 -26.10 -17.97 -3.16
CA PRO A 46 -26.15 -18.69 -1.88
C PRO A 46 -24.80 -19.23 -1.38
N ILE A 47 -23.72 -19.09 -2.15
CA ILE A 47 -22.41 -19.73 -1.91
C ILE A 47 -21.69 -19.12 -0.70
N GLY A 48 -21.83 -17.81 -0.48
CA GLY A 48 -21.08 -17.07 0.50
C GLY A 48 -19.66 -16.75 0.05
N ARG A 49 -18.97 -15.87 0.76
CA ARG A 49 -17.56 -15.52 0.50
C ARG A 49 -16.71 -15.77 1.72
N ARG A 50 -15.58 -16.48 1.57
CA ARG A 50 -14.65 -16.76 2.66
C ARG A 50 -13.98 -15.48 3.14
N SER A 51 -13.98 -15.24 4.47
CA SER A 51 -13.33 -14.07 5.07
C SER A 51 -11.80 -14.12 4.95
N ALA A 52 -11.20 -15.30 4.86
CA ALA A 52 -9.77 -15.49 4.63
C ALA A 52 -9.30 -14.87 3.30
N GLU A 53 -10.16 -14.86 2.28
CA GLU A 53 -9.89 -14.32 0.94
C GLU A 53 -10.14 -12.81 0.82
N GLN A 54 -10.43 -12.15 1.94
CA GLN A 54 -10.74 -10.72 1.99
C GLN A 54 -9.72 -9.98 2.83
N LEU A 55 -9.42 -8.73 2.44
CA LEU A 55 -8.67 -7.79 3.25
C LEU A 55 -9.63 -7.11 4.21
N THR A 56 -9.61 -7.52 5.47
CA THR A 56 -10.60 -7.16 6.47
C THR A 56 -10.07 -6.21 7.55
N LEU A 57 -8.79 -5.81 7.47
CA LEU A 57 -8.15 -5.00 8.51
C LEU A 57 -8.89 -3.67 8.73
N HIS A 58 -9.38 -3.04 7.66
CA HIS A 58 -10.15 -1.79 7.77
C HIS A 58 -11.40 -1.95 8.67
N SER A 59 -12.14 -3.07 8.55
CA SER A 59 -13.30 -3.34 9.41
C SER A 59 -12.91 -3.54 10.88
N TYR A 60 -11.77 -4.19 11.13
CA TYR A 60 -11.23 -4.32 12.51
C TYR A 60 -10.80 -2.96 13.07
N LEU A 61 -10.11 -2.14 12.26
CA LEU A 61 -9.73 -0.79 12.67
C LEU A 61 -10.96 0.04 13.02
N LEU A 62 -11.99 0.00 12.16
CA LEU A 62 -13.25 0.72 12.40
C LEU A 62 -13.92 0.26 13.72
N ALA A 63 -14.01 -1.05 13.96
CA ALA A 63 -14.60 -1.61 15.18
C ALA A 63 -13.82 -1.22 16.45
N HIS A 64 -12.49 -1.36 16.42
CA HIS A 64 -11.68 -1.07 17.60
C HIS A 64 -11.56 0.43 17.89
N LEU A 65 -11.43 1.28 16.86
CA LEU A 65 -11.44 2.73 17.03
C LEU A 65 -12.81 3.20 17.56
N TYR A 66 -13.90 2.63 17.08
CA TYR A 66 -15.23 2.92 17.61
C TYR A 66 -15.34 2.58 19.11
N ARG A 67 -14.77 1.46 19.57
CA ARG A 67 -14.75 1.14 21.03
C ARG A 67 -14.10 2.26 21.84
N ILE A 68 -12.99 2.82 21.35
CA ILE A 68 -12.30 3.92 22.01
C ILE A 68 -13.16 5.19 21.98
N VAL A 69 -13.72 5.54 20.82
CA VAL A 69 -14.57 6.74 20.68
C VAL A 69 -15.81 6.63 21.57
N ARG A 70 -16.42 5.46 21.70
CA ARG A 70 -17.59 5.25 22.56
C ARG A 70 -17.31 5.50 24.05
N ILE A 71 -16.06 5.33 24.50
CA ILE A 71 -15.67 5.67 25.86
C ILE A 71 -15.73 7.19 26.07
N LEU A 72 -15.27 7.96 25.08
CA LEU A 72 -15.23 9.42 25.14
C LEU A 72 -16.57 10.06 24.77
N TRP A 73 -17.32 9.40 23.90
CA TRP A 73 -18.61 9.88 23.38
C TRP A 73 -19.65 8.73 23.38
N PRO A 74 -20.28 8.43 24.54
CA PRO A 74 -21.17 7.27 24.71
C PRO A 74 -22.39 7.28 23.79
N GLN A 75 -22.85 8.46 23.37
CA GLN A 75 -24.03 8.63 22.48
C GLN A 75 -23.70 8.44 21.00
N CYS A 76 -22.41 8.30 20.64
CA CYS A 76 -22.00 8.08 19.25
C CYS A 76 -22.45 6.67 18.79
N SER A 77 -23.19 6.60 17.69
CA SER A 77 -23.48 5.31 17.05
C SER A 77 -22.30 4.87 16.16
N LEU A 78 -22.22 3.56 15.85
CA LEU A 78 -21.22 3.03 14.93
C LEU A 78 -21.34 3.67 13.56
N GLU A 79 -22.56 3.90 13.09
CA GLU A 79 -22.86 4.50 11.79
C GLU A 79 -22.38 5.95 11.73
N LEU A 80 -22.63 6.73 12.78
CA LEU A 80 -22.16 8.12 12.87
C LEU A 80 -20.64 8.17 12.88
N PHE A 81 -20.00 7.34 13.70
CA PHE A 81 -18.55 7.24 13.74
C PHE A 81 -17.97 6.86 12.36
N ALA A 82 -18.53 5.84 11.74
CA ALA A 82 -18.10 5.39 10.41
C ALA A 82 -18.30 6.49 9.35
N ALA A 83 -19.42 7.20 9.38
CA ALA A 83 -19.66 8.30 8.46
C ALA A 83 -18.69 9.46 8.63
N LEU A 84 -18.24 9.76 9.85
CA LEU A 84 -17.27 10.82 10.15
C LEU A 84 -15.80 10.38 9.93
N SER A 85 -15.52 9.09 9.98
CA SER A 85 -14.16 8.55 9.93
C SER A 85 -13.36 8.99 8.68
N PRO A 86 -13.92 9.07 7.44
CA PRO A 86 -13.17 9.52 6.28
C PRO A 86 -12.66 10.96 6.41
N VAL A 87 -13.45 11.84 7.04
CA VAL A 87 -13.06 13.24 7.27
C VAL A 87 -11.89 13.33 8.24
N LEU A 88 -11.96 12.57 9.35
CA LEU A 88 -10.90 12.55 10.35
C LEU A 88 -9.61 11.95 9.79
N VAL A 89 -9.72 10.83 9.08
CA VAL A 89 -8.58 10.17 8.45
C VAL A 89 -7.98 11.04 7.35
N SER A 90 -8.80 11.74 6.55
CA SER A 90 -8.30 12.64 5.50
C SER A 90 -7.56 13.85 6.08
N ALA A 91 -7.96 14.39 7.22
CA ALA A 91 -7.19 15.43 7.90
C ALA A 91 -5.76 14.97 8.24
N CYS A 92 -5.62 13.71 8.71
CA CYS A 92 -4.31 13.10 8.90
C CYS A 92 -3.57 12.88 7.57
N CYS A 93 -4.28 12.49 6.49
CA CYS A 93 -3.68 12.36 5.17
C CYS A 93 -3.05 13.66 4.69
N TRP A 94 -3.76 14.78 4.87
CA TRP A 94 -3.28 16.10 4.44
C TRP A 94 -2.05 16.53 5.22
N LEU A 95 -2.01 16.25 6.51
CA LEU A 95 -0.82 16.51 7.33
C LEU A 95 0.37 15.67 6.83
N VAL A 96 0.18 14.37 6.62
CA VAL A 96 1.27 13.50 6.15
C VAL A 96 1.68 13.85 4.72
N LEU A 97 0.75 14.22 3.84
CA LEU A 97 1.05 14.72 2.50
C LEU A 97 1.92 15.99 2.55
N TYR A 98 1.55 16.94 3.42
CA TYR A 98 2.38 18.12 3.65
C TYR A 98 3.80 17.73 4.07
N LEU A 99 3.95 16.80 5.02
CA LEU A 99 5.27 16.35 5.48
C LEU A 99 6.08 15.68 4.37
N VAL A 100 5.46 14.85 3.53
CA VAL A 100 6.10 14.19 2.38
C VAL A 100 6.62 15.24 1.38
N ILE A 101 5.77 16.19 0.99
CA ILE A 101 6.15 17.20 -0.01
C ILE A 101 7.17 18.18 0.58
N ASN A 102 7.01 18.55 1.86
CA ASN A 102 7.96 19.42 2.54
C ASN A 102 9.37 18.80 2.62
N GLU A 103 9.46 17.49 2.83
CA GLU A 103 10.74 16.75 2.84
C GLU A 103 11.42 16.73 1.46
N LEU A 104 10.63 16.76 0.38
CA LEU A 104 11.13 16.70 -1.00
C LEU A 104 11.41 18.08 -1.60
N LEU A 105 10.51 19.04 -1.43
CA LEU A 105 10.45 20.28 -2.21
C LEU A 105 10.35 21.55 -1.34
N GLY A 106 10.29 21.40 -0.01
CA GLY A 106 10.20 22.50 0.94
C GLY A 106 8.76 22.97 1.20
N SER A 107 8.61 23.82 2.23
CA SER A 107 7.32 24.19 2.84
C SER A 107 6.40 24.96 1.90
N SER A 108 6.93 25.87 1.08
CA SER A 108 6.12 26.70 0.17
C SER A 108 5.43 25.83 -0.89
N VAL A 109 6.17 24.87 -1.48
CA VAL A 109 5.63 23.94 -2.47
C VAL A 109 4.64 22.98 -1.80
N ALA A 110 4.94 22.53 -0.58
CA ALA A 110 4.05 21.67 0.18
C ALA A 110 2.70 22.33 0.45
N LEU A 111 2.67 23.59 0.89
CA LEU A 111 1.43 24.34 1.11
C LEU A 111 0.65 24.53 -0.19
N LEU A 112 1.31 24.91 -1.28
CA LEU A 112 0.65 25.09 -2.57
C LEU A 112 0.02 23.77 -3.05
N SER A 113 0.78 22.67 -3.03
CA SER A 113 0.32 21.35 -3.43
C SER A 113 -0.86 20.88 -2.58
N LEU A 114 -0.81 21.12 -1.26
CA LEU A 114 -1.88 20.76 -0.35
C LEU A 114 -3.18 21.50 -0.71
N ASN A 115 -3.11 22.80 -0.97
CA ASN A 115 -4.29 23.58 -1.36
C ASN A 115 -4.93 23.05 -2.65
N ILE A 116 -4.12 22.63 -3.63
CA ILE A 116 -4.62 22.05 -4.87
C ILE A 116 -5.28 20.69 -4.61
N VAL A 117 -4.59 19.78 -3.90
CA VAL A 117 -5.07 18.41 -3.69
C VAL A 117 -6.36 18.36 -2.87
N VAL A 118 -6.47 19.19 -1.82
CA VAL A 118 -7.67 19.23 -0.94
C VAL A 118 -8.94 19.60 -1.69
N VAL A 119 -8.84 20.42 -2.74
CA VAL A 119 -10.00 20.86 -3.53
C VAL A 119 -10.25 19.98 -4.76
N MET A 120 -9.39 19.02 -5.07
CA MET A 120 -9.59 18.13 -6.21
C MET A 120 -10.89 17.34 -6.07
N PRO A 121 -11.77 17.31 -7.11
CA PRO A 121 -13.07 16.67 -7.02
C PRO A 121 -13.01 15.19 -6.61
N LEU A 122 -12.00 14.46 -7.10
CA LEU A 122 -11.79 13.04 -6.74
C LEU A 122 -11.48 12.87 -5.25
N MET A 123 -10.63 13.73 -4.68
CA MET A 123 -10.27 13.66 -3.26
C MET A 123 -11.46 14.04 -2.39
N VAL A 124 -12.18 15.09 -2.77
CA VAL A 124 -13.41 15.50 -2.09
C VAL A 124 -14.44 14.36 -2.09
N ALA A 125 -14.68 13.72 -3.23
CA ALA A 125 -15.67 12.65 -3.36
C ALA A 125 -15.34 11.43 -2.49
N ARG A 126 -14.05 11.12 -2.28
CA ARG A 126 -13.59 9.97 -1.51
C ARG A 126 -13.38 10.25 -0.01
N THR A 127 -13.50 11.51 0.41
CA THR A 127 -13.25 11.93 1.80
C THR A 127 -14.44 12.66 2.43
N VAL A 128 -15.62 12.67 1.77
CA VAL A 128 -16.84 13.26 2.34
C VAL A 128 -17.42 12.40 3.45
N VAL A 129 -18.22 13.03 4.30
CA VAL A 129 -19.02 12.34 5.31
C VAL A 129 -19.91 11.28 4.65
N GLY A 130 -19.93 10.06 5.20
CA GLY A 130 -20.72 8.94 4.68
C GLY A 130 -19.98 8.03 3.70
N TYR A 131 -18.80 8.41 3.21
CA TYR A 131 -17.95 7.56 2.37
C TYR A 131 -16.97 6.74 3.24
N ALA A 132 -17.50 5.85 4.07
CA ALA A 132 -16.75 5.06 5.06
C ALA A 132 -15.99 3.87 4.43
N ASP A 133 -15.42 4.08 3.24
CA ASP A 133 -14.56 3.10 2.57
C ASP A 133 -13.11 3.23 3.07
N ARG A 134 -12.31 2.24 2.73
CA ARG A 134 -10.88 2.12 3.08
C ARG A 134 -9.97 3.11 2.33
N ASP A 135 -10.49 3.87 1.35
CA ASP A 135 -9.69 4.72 0.48
C ASP A 135 -8.86 5.75 1.27
N ALA A 136 -9.51 6.50 2.18
CA ALA A 136 -8.81 7.47 3.02
C ALA A 136 -7.75 6.79 3.93
N THR A 137 -8.08 5.62 4.51
CA THR A 137 -7.15 4.85 5.35
C THR A 137 -5.96 4.35 4.54
N SER A 138 -6.21 3.86 3.32
CA SER A 138 -5.15 3.37 2.43
C SER A 138 -4.24 4.49 1.97
N LEU A 139 -4.79 5.67 1.67
CA LEU A 139 -4.00 6.85 1.34
C LEU A 139 -3.12 7.29 2.50
N LEU A 140 -3.67 7.34 3.73
CA LEU A 140 -2.90 7.68 4.93
C LEU A 140 -1.72 6.74 5.14
N LEU A 141 -1.96 5.43 5.04
CA LEU A 141 -0.92 4.42 5.19
C LEU A 141 0.13 4.50 4.08
N GLY A 142 -0.29 4.71 2.82
CA GLY A 142 0.62 4.86 1.69
C GLY A 142 1.52 6.09 1.82
N LEU A 143 0.94 7.25 2.18
CA LEU A 143 1.69 8.47 2.43
C LEU A 143 2.61 8.32 3.65
N GLY A 144 2.16 7.66 4.72
CA GLY A 144 2.98 7.35 5.90
C GLY A 144 4.18 6.47 5.55
N MET A 145 3.98 5.43 4.72
CA MET A 145 5.06 4.60 4.20
C MET A 145 6.10 5.45 3.44
N TYR A 146 5.65 6.34 2.55
CA TYR A 146 6.55 7.23 1.80
C TYR A 146 7.29 8.20 2.70
N TYR A 147 6.62 8.81 3.67
CA TYR A 147 7.27 9.73 4.60
C TYR A 147 8.44 9.08 5.34
N PHE A 148 8.22 7.91 5.95
CA PHE A 148 9.29 7.23 6.66
C PHE A 148 10.37 6.67 5.72
N TYR A 149 10.01 6.26 4.50
CA TYR A 149 10.98 5.88 3.48
C TYR A 149 11.90 7.06 3.10
N LEU A 150 11.35 8.25 2.86
CA LEU A 150 12.10 9.46 2.56
C LEU A 150 13.01 9.87 3.73
N ARG A 151 12.48 9.84 4.96
CA ARG A 151 13.29 10.10 6.16
C ARG A 151 14.47 9.13 6.26
N ALA A 152 14.27 7.87 5.92
CA ALA A 152 15.35 6.88 5.87
C ALA A 152 16.39 7.21 4.79
N CYS A 153 15.98 7.77 3.66
CA CYS A 153 16.92 8.19 2.60
C CYS A 153 17.76 9.40 2.99
N HIS A 154 17.18 10.34 3.74
CA HIS A 154 17.88 11.58 4.15
C HIS A 154 18.74 11.41 5.41
N HIS A 155 18.54 10.37 6.21
CA HIS A 155 19.29 10.12 7.44
C HIS A 155 20.27 8.94 7.30
N PRO A 156 21.56 9.17 7.04
CA PRO A 156 22.54 8.08 6.83
C PRO A 156 22.95 7.35 8.12
N SER A 157 22.48 7.77 9.29
CA SER A 157 22.80 7.19 10.60
C SER A 157 22.05 5.87 10.86
N LYS A 158 22.30 5.24 12.03
CA LYS A 158 21.58 4.05 12.48
C LYS A 158 20.04 4.25 12.53
N VAL A 159 19.57 5.48 12.69
CA VAL A 159 18.16 5.88 12.69
C VAL A 159 17.48 5.55 11.37
N ARG A 160 18.22 5.51 10.26
CA ARG A 160 17.74 5.06 8.94
C ARG A 160 17.06 3.69 9.01
N PHE A 161 17.63 2.74 9.73
CA PHE A 161 17.09 1.39 9.83
C PHE A 161 15.75 1.36 10.57
N ILE A 162 15.58 2.23 11.57
CA ILE A 162 14.31 2.40 12.28
C ILE A 162 13.25 2.95 11.33
N TYR A 163 13.58 3.97 10.56
CA TYR A 163 12.63 4.52 9.57
C TYR A 163 12.26 3.50 8.49
N GLN A 164 13.20 2.68 8.02
CA GLN A 164 12.91 1.61 7.07
C GLN A 164 11.99 0.54 7.69
N LEU A 165 12.24 0.14 8.93
CA LEU A 165 11.38 -0.80 9.64
C LEU A 165 9.95 -0.27 9.77
N ILE A 166 9.78 1.00 10.16
CA ILE A 166 8.48 1.65 10.28
C ILE A 166 7.80 1.73 8.91
N SER A 167 8.51 2.18 7.88
CA SER A 167 7.99 2.28 6.50
C SER A 167 7.50 0.92 5.99
N GLY A 168 8.31 -0.13 6.12
CA GLY A 168 7.93 -1.48 5.70
C GLY A 168 6.75 -2.04 6.49
N SER A 169 6.69 -1.76 7.80
CA SER A 169 5.55 -2.16 8.64
C SER A 169 4.25 -1.46 8.22
N ILE A 170 4.30 -0.16 7.95
CA ILE A 170 3.14 0.60 7.45
C ILE A 170 2.71 0.06 6.07
N GLY A 171 3.66 -0.22 5.17
CA GLY A 171 3.36 -0.87 3.89
C GLY A 171 2.69 -2.23 4.05
N GLY A 172 3.13 -3.03 5.03
CA GLY A 172 2.49 -4.30 5.39
C GLY A 172 1.06 -4.13 5.91
N VAL A 173 0.82 -3.16 6.79
CA VAL A 173 -0.54 -2.81 7.27
C VAL A 173 -1.42 -2.35 6.11
N LEU A 174 -0.88 -1.55 5.19
CA LEU A 174 -1.59 -1.15 3.96
C LEU A 174 -1.98 -2.38 3.12
N ALA A 175 -1.10 -3.36 2.97
CA ALA A 175 -1.39 -4.59 2.26
C ALA A 175 -2.54 -5.39 2.89
N LEU A 176 -2.68 -5.38 4.21
CA LEU A 176 -3.80 -6.01 4.92
C LEU A 176 -5.12 -5.22 4.78
N THR A 177 -5.04 -3.98 4.33
CA THR A 177 -6.18 -3.07 4.17
C THR A 177 -6.69 -3.04 2.74
N TRP A 178 -5.79 -2.97 1.75
CA TRP A 178 -6.16 -2.72 0.36
C TRP A 178 -5.32 -3.50 -0.65
N HIS A 179 -5.98 -4.09 -1.65
CA HIS A 179 -5.31 -4.83 -2.74
C HIS A 179 -4.38 -3.95 -3.59
N GLY A 180 -4.70 -2.67 -3.72
CA GLY A 180 -3.93 -1.71 -4.51
C GLY A 180 -2.61 -1.27 -3.88
N VAL A 181 -2.15 -1.90 -2.79
CA VAL A 181 -0.85 -1.63 -2.16
C VAL A 181 0.31 -1.66 -3.16
N GLY A 182 0.22 -2.49 -4.19
CA GLY A 182 1.23 -2.57 -5.25
C GLY A 182 1.51 -1.23 -5.93
N LEU A 183 0.50 -0.35 -6.07
CA LEU A 183 0.66 0.99 -6.64
C LEU A 183 1.57 1.89 -5.78
N PHE A 184 1.51 1.73 -4.47
CA PHE A 184 2.40 2.44 -3.55
C PHE A 184 3.80 1.83 -3.52
N VAL A 185 3.87 0.51 -3.47
CA VAL A 185 5.12 -0.24 -3.38
C VAL A 185 5.97 -0.07 -4.62
N ILE A 186 5.36 -0.03 -5.81
CA ILE A 186 6.12 0.15 -7.06
C ILE A 186 6.90 1.46 -7.09
N VAL A 187 6.39 2.52 -6.46
CA VAL A 187 7.11 3.81 -6.37
C VAL A 187 8.39 3.65 -5.53
N VAL A 188 8.31 2.93 -4.39
CA VAL A 188 9.48 2.63 -3.56
C VAL A 188 10.49 1.80 -4.33
N ILE A 189 10.03 0.77 -5.04
CA ILE A 189 10.91 -0.10 -5.83
C ILE A 189 11.55 0.66 -7.00
N CYS A 190 10.80 1.53 -7.68
CA CYS A 190 11.36 2.40 -8.71
C CYS A 190 12.45 3.33 -8.14
N ALA A 191 12.23 3.90 -6.95
CA ALA A 191 13.25 4.72 -6.28
C ALA A 191 14.51 3.91 -5.93
N GLU A 192 14.36 2.67 -5.45
CA GLU A 192 15.49 1.78 -5.19
C GLU A 192 16.22 1.39 -6.49
N TRP A 193 15.49 1.15 -7.61
CA TRP A 193 16.12 0.93 -8.91
C TRP A 193 16.91 2.14 -9.41
N VAL A 194 16.36 3.34 -9.30
CA VAL A 194 17.06 4.59 -9.66
C VAL A 194 18.33 4.75 -8.83
N ARG A 195 18.27 4.51 -7.53
CA ARG A 195 19.44 4.53 -6.65
C ARG A 195 20.48 3.50 -7.09
N PHE A 196 20.05 2.28 -7.36
CA PHE A 196 20.94 1.18 -7.76
C PHE A 196 21.67 1.49 -9.08
N ILE A 197 20.97 2.03 -10.07
CA ILE A 197 21.51 2.28 -11.41
C ILE A 197 22.40 3.54 -11.44
N PHE A 198 21.92 4.65 -10.84
CA PHE A 198 22.52 5.98 -11.06
C PHE A 198 23.39 6.47 -9.92
N ILE A 199 23.10 6.09 -8.68
CA ILE A 199 23.79 6.62 -7.49
C ILE A 199 24.83 5.62 -6.96
N GLY A 200 24.60 4.33 -7.20
CA GLY A 200 25.36 3.24 -6.63
C GLY A 200 24.73 2.71 -5.33
N TYR A 201 24.90 1.42 -5.08
CA TYR A 201 24.23 0.70 -4.01
C TYR A 201 25.26 0.10 -3.04
N ARG A 202 25.27 0.58 -1.80
CA ARG A 202 26.20 0.15 -0.76
C ARG A 202 25.58 -1.00 0.04
N ARG A 203 26.41 -1.76 0.78
CA ARG A 203 25.92 -2.81 1.70
C ARG A 203 24.88 -2.28 2.71
N ALA A 204 25.06 -1.04 3.19
CA ALA A 204 24.10 -0.40 4.09
C ALA A 204 22.73 -0.16 3.43
N ASP A 205 22.69 0.11 2.13
CA ASP A 205 21.44 0.28 1.36
C ASP A 205 20.72 -1.05 1.21
N PHE A 206 21.48 -2.11 0.92
CA PHE A 206 20.94 -3.48 0.89
C PHE A 206 20.31 -3.90 2.22
N ILE A 207 21.03 -3.70 3.33
CA ILE A 207 20.51 -4.00 4.68
C ILE A 207 19.25 -3.19 4.97
N ALA A 208 19.25 -1.91 4.63
CA ALA A 208 18.09 -1.03 4.83
C ALA A 208 16.87 -1.51 4.03
N TYR A 209 17.06 -1.95 2.78
CA TYR A 209 16.01 -2.53 1.96
C TYR A 209 15.47 -3.84 2.55
N VAL A 210 16.34 -4.74 3.02
CA VAL A 210 15.94 -5.99 3.67
C VAL A 210 15.12 -5.70 4.94
N ILE A 211 15.53 -4.72 5.75
CA ILE A 211 14.80 -4.29 6.95
C ILE A 211 13.40 -3.74 6.59
N TRP A 212 13.28 -3.03 5.48
CA TRP A 212 11.98 -2.59 4.95
C TRP A 212 11.12 -3.76 4.47
N LEU A 213 11.72 -4.70 3.77
CA LEU A 213 11.04 -5.79 3.10
C LEU A 213 10.50 -6.85 4.07
N ILE A 214 11.24 -7.17 5.14
CA ILE A 214 10.85 -8.22 6.09
C ILE A 214 9.47 -7.99 6.71
N PRO A 215 9.19 -6.87 7.41
CA PRO A 215 7.88 -6.63 8.03
C PRO A 215 6.77 -6.54 6.97
N TYR A 216 7.07 -6.00 5.80
CA TYR A 216 6.15 -5.95 4.68
C TYR A 216 5.72 -7.36 4.25
N LEU A 217 6.68 -8.27 3.95
CA LEU A 217 6.39 -9.64 3.54
C LEU A 217 5.74 -10.47 4.65
N LEU A 218 6.10 -10.24 5.90
CA LEU A 218 5.44 -10.88 7.05
C LEU A 218 3.94 -10.55 7.08
N CYS A 219 3.56 -9.29 6.86
CA CYS A 219 2.16 -8.91 6.77
C CYS A 219 1.45 -9.55 5.57
N LEU A 220 2.09 -9.61 4.39
CA LEU A 220 1.53 -10.29 3.22
C LEU A 220 1.29 -11.78 3.50
N SER A 221 2.18 -12.43 4.24
CA SER A 221 2.08 -13.85 4.58
C SER A 221 0.86 -14.17 5.46
N LEU A 222 0.37 -13.21 6.24
CA LEU A 222 -0.89 -13.36 6.99
C LEU A 222 -2.11 -13.49 6.07
N LYS A 223 -2.01 -13.02 4.84
CA LYS A 223 -3.04 -13.11 3.79
C LYS A 223 -2.49 -13.85 2.55
N LYS A 224 -1.80 -14.97 2.79
CA LYS A 224 -1.19 -15.77 1.72
C LYS A 224 -2.16 -16.14 0.60
N SER A 225 -3.42 -16.45 0.91
CA SER A 225 -4.46 -16.76 -0.07
C SER A 225 -4.77 -15.61 -1.03
N VAL A 226 -4.44 -14.37 -0.65
CA VAL A 226 -4.68 -13.18 -1.47
C VAL A 226 -3.46 -12.84 -2.33
N TYR A 227 -2.24 -12.97 -1.79
CA TYR A 227 -1.03 -12.44 -2.41
C TYR A 227 -0.15 -13.50 -3.08
N PHE A 228 -0.06 -14.71 -2.52
CA PHE A 228 0.90 -15.71 -2.99
C PHE A 228 0.45 -16.61 -4.15
N PRO A 229 -0.83 -16.73 -4.52
CA PRO A 229 -1.17 -17.40 -5.77
C PRO A 229 -0.68 -16.64 -7.01
N PHE A 230 -0.28 -15.35 -6.87
CA PHE A 230 0.14 -14.48 -7.98
C PHE A 230 -0.87 -14.47 -9.15
N THR A 231 -2.13 -14.76 -8.84
CA THR A 231 -3.20 -14.90 -9.83
C THR A 231 -3.72 -13.55 -10.35
N THR A 232 -3.41 -12.45 -9.67
CA THR A 232 -3.80 -11.10 -10.06
C THR A 232 -2.58 -10.22 -10.29
N SER A 233 -2.67 -9.26 -11.21
CA SER A 233 -1.62 -8.27 -11.43
C SER A 233 -1.25 -7.53 -10.15
N PHE A 234 -2.25 -7.23 -9.31
CA PHE A 234 -2.04 -6.56 -8.02
C PHE A 234 -1.20 -7.41 -7.06
N SER A 235 -1.45 -8.72 -6.97
CA SER A 235 -0.66 -9.62 -6.11
C SER A 235 0.77 -9.78 -6.61
N LEU A 236 0.97 -9.83 -7.93
CA LEU A 236 2.29 -9.90 -8.53
C LEU A 236 3.10 -8.63 -8.26
N ILE A 237 2.51 -7.45 -8.46
CA ILE A 237 3.18 -6.17 -8.19
C ILE A 237 3.46 -6.02 -6.70
N ALA A 238 2.51 -6.37 -5.82
CA ALA A 238 2.66 -6.21 -4.39
C ALA A 238 3.74 -7.12 -3.78
N ALA A 239 3.85 -8.37 -4.20
CA ALA A 239 4.77 -9.34 -3.60
C ALA A 239 5.93 -9.71 -4.53
N GLY A 240 5.68 -9.91 -5.81
CA GLY A 240 6.68 -10.39 -6.76
C GLY A 240 7.74 -9.36 -7.09
N VAL A 241 7.35 -8.10 -7.35
CA VAL A 241 8.30 -7.05 -7.75
C VAL A 241 9.30 -6.70 -6.64
N PRO A 242 8.90 -6.52 -5.35
CA PRO A 242 9.87 -6.32 -4.27
C PRO A 242 10.81 -7.51 -4.07
N PHE A 243 10.28 -8.74 -4.17
CA PHE A 243 11.10 -9.94 -4.04
C PHE A 243 12.11 -10.06 -5.19
N LEU A 244 11.68 -9.76 -6.40
CA LEU A 244 12.57 -9.78 -7.57
C LEU A 244 13.71 -8.77 -7.46
N PHE A 245 13.43 -7.55 -6.98
CA PHE A 245 14.48 -6.57 -6.71
C PHE A 245 15.49 -7.10 -5.68
N LEU A 246 15.02 -7.76 -4.60
CA LEU A 246 15.89 -8.40 -3.63
C LEU A 246 16.82 -9.43 -4.29
N VAL A 247 16.31 -10.28 -5.17
CA VAL A 247 17.10 -11.29 -5.89
C VAL A 247 18.18 -10.63 -6.73
N VAL A 248 17.82 -9.59 -7.50
CA VAL A 248 18.77 -8.89 -8.39
C VAL A 248 19.89 -8.24 -7.61
N ILE A 249 19.59 -7.52 -6.53
CA ILE A 249 20.65 -6.88 -5.72
C ILE A 249 21.50 -7.91 -4.94
N SER A 250 20.92 -9.05 -4.54
CA SER A 250 21.66 -10.14 -3.93
C SER A 250 22.69 -10.74 -4.90
N ILE A 251 22.26 -11.01 -6.14
CA ILE A 251 23.14 -11.48 -7.21
C ILE A 251 24.25 -10.46 -7.47
N TYR A 252 23.92 -9.17 -7.55
CA TYR A 252 24.92 -8.10 -7.71
C TYR A 252 25.97 -8.14 -6.61
N PHE A 253 25.60 -8.27 -5.33
CA PHE A 253 26.57 -8.33 -4.24
C PHE A 253 27.42 -9.59 -4.25
N VAL A 254 26.87 -10.75 -4.62
CA VAL A 254 27.62 -11.99 -4.78
C VAL A 254 28.66 -11.85 -5.89
N ILE A 255 28.26 -11.32 -7.05
CA ILE A 255 29.14 -11.09 -8.19
C ILE A 255 30.25 -10.07 -7.85
N SER A 256 29.86 -8.94 -7.23
CA SER A 256 30.79 -7.85 -6.87
C SER A 256 31.81 -8.27 -5.80
N SER A 257 31.52 -9.28 -5.00
CA SER A 257 32.46 -9.84 -4.02
C SER A 257 33.45 -10.84 -4.61
N SER A 258 33.24 -11.28 -5.86
CA SER A 258 34.09 -12.25 -6.54
C SER A 258 35.27 -11.56 -7.27
N ASN A 259 36.51 -11.76 -6.79
CA ASN A 259 37.71 -11.18 -7.39
C ASN A 259 37.92 -11.52 -8.88
N ARG A 260 37.34 -12.62 -9.38
CA ARG A 260 37.48 -13.05 -10.77
C ARG A 260 36.71 -12.15 -11.77
N LEU A 261 35.62 -11.52 -11.33
CA LEU A 261 34.78 -10.69 -12.19
C LEU A 261 35.18 -9.20 -12.16
N VAL A 262 35.85 -8.77 -11.10
CA VAL A 262 36.49 -7.43 -11.05
C VAL A 262 37.55 -7.27 -12.13
N ALA A 263 38.30 -8.34 -12.44
CA ALA A 263 39.30 -8.33 -13.53
C ALA A 263 38.65 -8.20 -14.93
N LEU A 264 37.44 -8.72 -15.14
CA LEU A 264 36.70 -8.57 -16.39
C LEU A 264 36.14 -7.15 -16.57
N SER A 265 35.80 -6.45 -15.49
CA SER A 265 35.28 -5.07 -15.56
C SER A 265 36.31 -4.06 -16.04
N SER A 266 37.59 -4.32 -15.83
CA SER A 266 38.67 -3.47 -16.32
C SER A 266 38.83 -3.53 -17.86
N LEU A 267 38.34 -4.58 -18.51
CA LEU A 267 38.39 -4.77 -19.96
C LEU A 267 37.22 -4.11 -20.71
N TYR A 268 36.12 -3.86 -20.04
CA TYR A 268 34.85 -3.39 -20.70
C TYR A 268 34.50 -1.91 -20.43
N GLY A 269 35.41 -1.06 -20.02
CA GLY A 269 35.29 0.41 -19.93
C GLY A 269 33.94 0.96 -19.46
N ARG A 270 33.94 1.91 -18.57
CA ARG A 270 32.88 2.85 -18.09
C ARG A 270 31.45 2.35 -17.75
N VAL A 271 30.97 1.22 -18.23
CA VAL A 271 29.65 0.68 -17.82
C VAL A 271 29.90 -0.39 -16.76
N SER A 272 29.50 -0.12 -15.54
CA SER A 272 29.63 -1.08 -14.43
C SER A 272 28.87 -2.36 -14.79
N ILE A 273 29.45 -3.53 -14.51
CA ILE A 273 28.78 -4.83 -14.68
C ILE A 273 27.41 -4.82 -13.98
N GLY A 274 27.28 -4.10 -12.86
CA GLY A 274 26.00 -3.90 -12.16
C GLY A 274 24.94 -3.20 -12.99
N THR A 275 25.32 -2.15 -13.74
CA THR A 275 24.39 -1.45 -14.63
C THR A 275 23.95 -2.33 -15.80
N SER A 276 24.84 -3.13 -16.35
CA SER A 276 24.51 -4.06 -17.46
C SER A 276 23.57 -5.17 -16.98
N ILE A 277 23.83 -5.78 -15.82
CA ILE A 277 22.96 -6.79 -15.21
C ILE A 277 21.60 -6.17 -14.89
N SER A 278 21.56 -4.95 -14.36
CA SER A 278 20.32 -4.25 -14.02
C SER A 278 19.47 -3.96 -15.26
N LEU A 279 20.08 -3.53 -16.35
CA LEU A 279 19.40 -3.30 -17.62
C LEU A 279 18.82 -4.59 -18.20
N VAL A 280 19.59 -5.68 -18.21
CA VAL A 280 19.12 -6.99 -18.66
C VAL A 280 17.95 -7.48 -17.80
N CYS A 281 18.05 -7.35 -16.48
CA CYS A 281 16.96 -7.72 -15.57
C CYS A 281 15.73 -6.82 -15.77
N MET A 282 15.88 -5.51 -15.91
CA MET A 282 14.76 -4.61 -16.18
C MET A 282 14.05 -4.94 -17.50
N VAL A 283 14.80 -5.18 -18.55
CA VAL A 283 14.24 -5.58 -19.85
C VAL A 283 13.55 -6.93 -19.74
N GLY A 284 14.17 -7.92 -19.08
CA GLY A 284 13.56 -9.22 -18.82
C GLY A 284 12.27 -9.12 -18.02
N ILE A 285 12.25 -8.33 -16.96
CA ILE A 285 11.04 -8.09 -16.15
C ILE A 285 9.94 -7.41 -16.96
N SER A 286 10.30 -6.38 -17.73
CA SER A 286 9.35 -5.66 -18.58
C SER A 286 8.74 -6.58 -19.63
N LEU A 287 9.55 -7.42 -20.27
CA LEU A 287 9.08 -8.41 -21.23
C LEU A 287 8.19 -9.49 -20.58
N CYS A 288 8.57 -10.00 -19.40
CA CYS A 288 7.74 -10.94 -18.64
C CYS A 288 6.41 -10.30 -18.20
N ALA A 289 6.42 -9.05 -17.76
CA ALA A 289 5.20 -8.32 -17.42
C ALA A 289 4.31 -8.11 -18.65
N ILE A 290 4.86 -7.65 -19.76
CA ILE A 290 4.15 -7.46 -21.05
C ILE A 290 3.58 -8.79 -21.52
N TRP A 291 4.38 -9.86 -21.50
CA TRP A 291 3.92 -11.20 -21.89
C TRP A 291 2.80 -11.70 -20.99
N PHE A 292 2.93 -11.53 -19.66
CA PHE A 292 1.91 -11.91 -18.69
C PHE A 292 0.60 -11.13 -18.90
N PHE A 293 0.66 -9.82 -19.12
CA PHE A 293 -0.52 -9.01 -19.43
C PHE A 293 -1.14 -9.37 -20.78
N ALA A 294 -0.33 -9.59 -21.82
CA ALA A 294 -0.80 -10.00 -23.14
C ALA A 294 -1.44 -11.40 -23.09
N TYR A 295 -0.82 -12.36 -22.41
CA TYR A 295 -1.35 -13.70 -22.24
C TYR A 295 -2.68 -13.71 -21.49
N ARG A 296 -2.81 -12.88 -20.45
CA ARG A 296 -4.04 -12.76 -19.65
C ARG A 296 -5.15 -12.02 -20.36
N ALA A 297 -4.84 -11.01 -21.16
CA ALA A 297 -5.82 -10.31 -22.00
C ALA A 297 -6.49 -11.25 -23.03
N HIS A 298 -5.83 -12.37 -23.36
CA HIS A 298 -6.38 -13.40 -24.24
C HIS A 298 -7.05 -14.55 -23.47
N GLY A 299 -6.88 -14.62 -22.14
CA GLY A 299 -7.37 -15.72 -21.30
C GLY A 299 -8.52 -15.38 -20.34
N ASP A 300 -8.90 -14.13 -20.23
CA ASP A 300 -10.10 -13.72 -19.50
C ASP A 300 -11.37 -14.03 -20.31
N VAL A 301 -11.62 -15.32 -20.48
CA VAL A 301 -12.97 -15.81 -20.76
C VAL A 301 -13.77 -15.50 -19.48
N ASP A 302 -14.76 -14.64 -19.63
CA ASP A 302 -15.69 -14.21 -18.61
C ASP A 302 -16.19 -15.45 -17.85
N PRO A 303 -15.96 -15.57 -16.51
CA PRO A 303 -16.42 -16.72 -15.75
C PRO A 303 -17.96 -16.89 -15.77
N LEU A 304 -18.69 -15.89 -16.27
CA LEU A 304 -20.13 -15.99 -16.52
C LEU A 304 -20.48 -16.77 -17.80
N SER A 305 -19.55 -16.96 -18.74
CA SER A 305 -19.80 -17.73 -19.97
C SER A 305 -19.75 -19.26 -19.77
N THR A 306 -19.38 -19.74 -18.59
CA THR A 306 -19.35 -21.16 -18.22
C THR A 306 -20.59 -21.63 -17.43
N ILE A 307 -21.62 -20.76 -17.28
CA ILE A 307 -22.87 -21.05 -16.57
C ILE A 307 -24.09 -21.05 -17.54
N THR A 308 -23.86 -21.36 -18.82
CA THR A 308 -24.97 -21.67 -19.74
C THR A 308 -24.97 -23.14 -20.10
#